data_94c81276d25b044201653a256164913b
#
_entry.id   94c81276d25b044201653a256164913b
#
_cell.length_a   1.000
_cell.length_b   1.000
_cell.length_c   1.000
_cell.angle_alpha   90.00
_cell.angle_beta   90.00
_cell.angle_gamma   90.00
#
_symmetry.space_group_name_H-M   'P 1'
#
loop_
_entity.id
_entity.type
_entity.pdbx_description
1 polymer ?
#
loop_
_entity_poly.entity_id
_entity_poly.type
_entity_poly.pdbx_seq_one_letter_code
_entity_poly.pdbx_strand_id
1 'polypeptide(L)'
;MERYPSYKPSGVKWLGEIPSHWEVKRLASYFTERRVKVSDKEYEPLSVTKLGVFPQWENVAKTNDGDNRKLVKKGDFVINSRSDRKGSSGVSDRDGSVSLINIVLQPRNTIRADFSNYLLKSYKFIEEYYRNGRGIVADLWTTRYDEMKMIKLAVPPLEEQSAIATYLDTATAKIDAAIAQQQKMIDLLNERKQIIINRAVTKGLNPNAKMKDSGVEWIGEVPEHWEVRKLKHMFSRIADGTHFSPQTTDEGYPYITATDVDGKGINYQNTKKISSKDYETLVMSGCKAYKGEILLVKDGATTGRVGLKTDDVDCVALSSVAMLRPKKDSSELFLMYLLKSFVIQEQIFESMAGAAMPRITLVKLKNFFALLPPENEQKDIANYIEKMIFPIEEAIKITSSQISLLQERKQIIINEVVTGKVRVG
;
A
#
# COMPACT_ATOMS: atom_id res chain seq x y z
N MET A 1 21.59 13.47 21.14
CA MET A 1 20.77 12.92 22.24
C MET A 1 21.73 12.35 23.27
N GLU A 2 21.58 12.73 24.52
CA GLU A 2 22.45 12.31 25.61
C GLU A 2 21.89 11.09 26.35
N ARG A 3 22.72 10.38 27.09
CA ARG A 3 22.28 9.32 28.00
C ARG A 3 21.95 9.89 29.36
N TYR A 4 21.09 9.22 30.13
CA TYR A 4 20.88 9.59 31.53
C TYR A 4 22.15 9.34 32.34
N PRO A 5 22.35 10.10 33.45
CA PRO A 5 23.55 9.95 34.27
C PRO A 5 23.72 8.57 34.89
N SER A 6 22.63 7.85 35.17
CA SER A 6 22.68 6.50 35.74
C SER A 6 21.51 5.64 35.30
N TYR A 7 21.73 4.34 35.23
CA TYR A 7 20.76 3.33 34.88
C TYR A 7 20.67 2.23 35.92
N LYS A 8 19.52 1.54 35.94
CA LYS A 8 19.29 0.32 36.71
C LYS A 8 18.59 -0.73 35.90
N PRO A 9 18.77 -2.05 36.15
CA PRO A 9 17.98 -3.10 35.57
C PRO A 9 16.49 -2.91 35.91
N SER A 10 15.62 -2.95 34.90
CA SER A 10 14.16 -2.86 35.12
C SER A 10 13.55 -4.14 35.70
N GLY A 11 14.27 -5.26 35.61
CA GLY A 11 13.72 -6.61 35.89
C GLY A 11 12.67 -7.06 34.87
N VAL A 12 12.60 -6.40 33.71
CA VAL A 12 11.63 -6.69 32.63
C VAL A 12 12.37 -6.80 31.31
N LYS A 13 12.26 -7.96 30.63
CA LYS A 13 13.05 -8.29 29.43
C LYS A 13 12.90 -7.25 28.31
N TRP A 14 11.68 -6.80 28.01
CA TRP A 14 11.44 -5.87 26.90
C TRP A 14 11.90 -4.42 27.19
N LEU A 15 12.00 -4.05 28.47
CA LEU A 15 12.52 -2.73 28.91
C LEU A 15 14.04 -2.71 29.02
N GLY A 16 14.66 -3.81 29.51
CA GLY A 16 16.08 -3.88 29.81
C GLY A 16 16.49 -2.90 30.93
N GLU A 17 17.56 -2.12 30.74
CA GLU A 17 17.96 -1.05 31.65
C GLU A 17 17.12 0.21 31.46
N ILE A 18 16.83 0.90 32.51
CA ILE A 18 16.07 2.16 32.57
C ILE A 18 16.78 3.20 33.43
N PRO A 19 16.50 4.50 33.29
CA PRO A 19 17.05 5.53 34.19
C PRO A 19 16.79 5.19 35.65
N SER A 20 17.77 5.41 36.52
CA SER A 20 17.70 4.98 37.91
C SER A 20 16.53 5.57 38.69
N HIS A 21 16.07 6.77 38.32
CA HIS A 21 14.95 7.47 38.99
C HIS A 21 13.57 7.07 38.45
N TRP A 22 13.50 6.29 37.30
CA TRP A 22 12.20 5.82 36.78
C TRP A 22 11.64 4.70 37.63
N GLU A 23 10.31 4.66 37.73
CA GLU A 23 9.59 3.61 38.46
C GLU A 23 9.06 2.53 37.51
N VAL A 24 9.18 1.27 37.94
CA VAL A 24 8.61 0.12 37.24
C VAL A 24 7.38 -0.37 37.98
N LYS A 25 6.20 -0.17 37.43
CA LYS A 25 4.93 -0.62 38.00
C LYS A 25 4.08 -1.35 36.94
N ARG A 26 3.08 -2.10 37.38
CA ARG A 26 2.11 -2.73 36.49
C ARG A 26 1.26 -1.67 35.80
N LEU A 27 0.81 -1.93 34.56
CA LEU A 27 -0.09 -1.04 33.81
C LEU A 27 -1.32 -0.65 34.66
N ALA A 28 -1.87 -1.56 35.44
CA ALA A 28 -2.98 -1.28 36.37
C ALA A 28 -2.70 -0.16 37.38
N SER A 29 -1.42 0.17 37.68
CA SER A 29 -1.07 1.30 38.55
C SER A 29 -1.28 2.64 37.85
N TYR A 30 -1.28 2.67 36.52
CA TYR A 30 -1.36 3.89 35.74
C TYR A 30 -2.71 4.06 35.03
N PHE A 31 -3.45 2.95 34.82
CA PHE A 31 -4.71 2.95 34.09
C PHE A 31 -5.78 2.14 34.80
N THR A 32 -7.04 2.53 34.57
CA THR A 32 -8.23 1.78 34.93
C THR A 32 -9.00 1.45 33.65
N GLU A 33 -9.51 0.22 33.50
CA GLU A 33 -10.36 -0.09 32.36
C GLU A 33 -11.73 0.58 32.51
N ARG A 34 -12.14 1.33 31.47
CA ARG A 34 -13.50 1.86 31.36
C ARG A 34 -14.41 0.80 30.75
N ARG A 35 -15.38 0.31 31.50
CA ARG A 35 -16.33 -0.76 31.08
C ARG A 35 -17.76 -0.25 30.88
N VAL A 36 -17.96 1.06 30.91
CA VAL A 36 -19.30 1.68 30.76
C VAL A 36 -19.83 1.33 29.37
N LYS A 37 -21.02 0.73 29.31
CA LYS A 37 -21.75 0.45 28.09
C LYS A 37 -22.58 1.63 27.66
N VAL A 38 -22.60 1.92 26.37
CA VAL A 38 -23.32 3.05 25.76
C VAL A 38 -23.85 2.66 24.39
N SER A 39 -24.82 3.45 23.88
CA SER A 39 -25.36 3.33 22.53
C SER A 39 -24.55 4.21 21.56
N ASP A 40 -24.51 3.78 20.28
CA ASP A 40 -23.98 4.60 19.17
C ASP A 40 -24.88 5.79 18.81
N LYS A 41 -26.13 5.82 19.34
CA LYS A 41 -27.03 6.95 19.23
C LYS A 41 -26.69 8.10 20.21
N GLU A 42 -26.11 7.75 21.35
CA GLU A 42 -25.70 8.72 22.39
C GLU A 42 -24.24 9.18 22.19
N TYR A 43 -23.37 8.26 21.77
CA TYR A 43 -21.94 8.50 21.60
C TYR A 43 -21.50 8.06 20.21
N GLU A 44 -20.98 8.99 19.43
CA GLU A 44 -20.51 8.78 18.07
C GLU A 44 -19.58 7.54 17.98
N PRO A 45 -19.82 6.64 17.01
CA PRO A 45 -18.94 5.51 16.76
C PRO A 45 -17.53 5.95 16.36
N LEU A 46 -16.53 5.35 17.02
CA LEU A 46 -15.11 5.57 16.72
C LEU A 46 -14.47 4.31 16.12
N SER A 47 -13.57 4.54 15.18
CA SER A 47 -12.69 3.53 14.59
C SER A 47 -11.31 3.57 15.25
N VAL A 48 -10.81 2.40 15.65
CA VAL A 48 -9.46 2.24 16.23
C VAL A 48 -8.55 1.67 15.16
N THR A 49 -7.59 2.45 14.70
CA THR A 49 -6.68 2.12 13.60
C THR A 49 -5.22 2.17 14.07
N LYS A 50 -4.28 1.74 13.22
CA LYS A 50 -2.84 1.90 13.49
C LYS A 50 -2.43 3.39 13.57
N LEU A 51 -3.17 4.28 12.93
CA LEU A 51 -2.91 5.72 12.98
C LEU A 51 -3.44 6.36 14.27
N GLY A 52 -4.49 5.80 14.88
CA GLY A 52 -5.11 6.34 16.10
C GLY A 52 -6.60 6.04 16.16
N VAL A 53 -7.30 6.85 16.96
CA VAL A 53 -8.76 6.79 17.17
C VAL A 53 -9.39 7.94 16.41
N PHE A 54 -10.36 7.63 15.53
CA PHE A 54 -11.01 8.59 14.64
C PHE A 54 -12.53 8.34 14.59
N PRO A 55 -13.35 9.32 14.18
CA PRO A 55 -14.75 9.07 13.84
C PRO A 55 -14.88 7.91 12.84
N GLN A 56 -15.89 7.08 13.01
CA GLN A 56 -16.12 5.97 12.08
C GLN A 56 -16.61 6.54 10.73
N TRP A 57 -15.96 6.14 9.64
CA TRP A 57 -16.37 6.56 8.30
C TRP A 57 -17.67 5.87 7.91
N GLU A 58 -18.50 6.57 7.13
CA GLU A 58 -19.84 6.09 6.74
C GLU A 58 -19.84 4.73 6.02
N ASN A 59 -18.76 4.40 5.31
CA ASN A 59 -18.61 3.19 4.50
C ASN A 59 -17.98 2.00 5.24
N VAL A 60 -17.79 2.08 6.56
CA VAL A 60 -17.27 0.95 7.36
C VAL A 60 -18.43 0.10 7.85
N ALA A 61 -18.29 -1.23 7.77
CA ALA A 61 -19.29 -2.17 8.26
C ALA A 61 -19.70 -1.83 9.70
N LYS A 62 -20.97 -1.46 9.89
CA LYS A 62 -21.55 -1.16 11.19
C LYS A 62 -21.76 -2.46 11.96
N THR A 63 -21.49 -2.45 13.26
CA THR A 63 -21.85 -3.56 14.15
C THR A 63 -23.37 -3.64 14.26
N ASN A 64 -23.94 -4.83 14.16
CA ASN A 64 -25.39 -5.05 14.27
C ASN A 64 -25.99 -4.73 15.66
N ASP A 65 -25.13 -4.46 16.65
CA ASP A 65 -25.50 -4.20 18.05
C ASP A 65 -24.98 -2.81 18.49
N GLY A 66 -25.65 -1.77 18.00
CA GLY A 66 -25.31 -0.37 18.26
C GLY A 66 -25.45 0.05 19.73
N ASP A 67 -26.31 -0.63 20.49
CA ASP A 67 -26.59 -0.32 21.90
C ASP A 67 -25.60 -1.00 22.88
N ASN A 68 -24.66 -1.81 22.38
CA ASN A 68 -23.71 -2.57 23.20
C ASN A 68 -22.27 -2.18 22.86
N ARG A 69 -21.90 -0.93 23.09
CA ARG A 69 -20.57 -0.39 22.83
C ARG A 69 -19.91 0.07 24.12
N LYS A 70 -18.57 0.23 24.14
CA LYS A 70 -17.86 0.83 25.29
C LYS A 70 -17.73 2.34 25.10
N LEU A 71 -18.00 3.07 26.17
CA LEU A 71 -17.75 4.52 26.25
C LEU A 71 -16.24 4.81 26.14
N VAL A 72 -15.91 5.80 25.33
CA VAL A 72 -14.59 6.43 25.26
C VAL A 72 -14.73 7.88 25.64
N LYS A 73 -13.86 8.37 26.51
CA LYS A 73 -13.75 9.80 26.85
C LYS A 73 -12.47 10.38 26.26
N LYS A 74 -12.48 11.66 25.95
CA LYS A 74 -11.25 12.38 25.59
C LYS A 74 -10.15 12.14 26.59
N GLY A 75 -8.98 11.71 26.09
CA GLY A 75 -7.82 11.34 26.92
C GLY A 75 -7.73 9.84 27.26
N ASP A 76 -8.78 9.05 27.02
CA ASP A 76 -8.69 7.58 27.17
C ASP A 76 -7.79 7.00 26.07
N PHE A 77 -6.97 6.03 26.45
CA PHE A 77 -6.24 5.22 25.47
C PHE A 77 -7.07 4.00 25.07
N VAL A 78 -7.23 3.79 23.77
CA VAL A 78 -8.01 2.68 23.22
C VAL A 78 -7.11 1.76 22.41
N ILE A 79 -7.22 0.44 22.62
CA ILE A 79 -6.45 -0.58 21.88
C ILE A 79 -7.35 -1.75 21.45
N ASN A 80 -7.16 -2.19 20.22
CA ASN A 80 -7.83 -3.39 19.73
C ASN A 80 -7.20 -4.64 20.35
N SER A 81 -8.02 -5.56 20.87
CA SER A 81 -7.53 -6.75 21.55
C SER A 81 -7.12 -7.90 20.63
N ARG A 82 -7.49 -7.87 19.35
CA ARG A 82 -7.27 -8.96 18.38
C ARG A 82 -5.92 -8.83 17.67
N SER A 83 -5.32 -9.98 17.37
CA SER A 83 -4.04 -10.08 16.66
C SER A 83 -4.09 -9.60 15.21
N ASP A 84 -5.21 -9.83 14.49
CA ASP A 84 -5.42 -9.37 13.12
C ASP A 84 -5.42 -7.83 13.01
N ARG A 85 -5.60 -7.13 14.13
CA ARG A 85 -5.56 -5.67 14.25
C ARG A 85 -4.37 -5.16 15.07
N LYS A 86 -3.26 -5.90 15.05
CA LYS A 86 -2.04 -5.57 15.80
C LYS A 86 -1.61 -4.12 15.58
N GLY A 87 -1.39 -3.40 16.70
CA GLY A 87 -0.98 -1.99 16.71
C GLY A 87 -2.11 -0.98 16.50
N SER A 88 -3.37 -1.43 16.30
CA SER A 88 -4.51 -0.51 16.23
C SER A 88 -4.82 0.03 17.62
N SER A 89 -4.40 1.27 17.89
CA SER A 89 -4.51 1.91 19.21
C SER A 89 -4.27 3.42 19.13
N GLY A 90 -4.64 4.13 20.17
CA GLY A 90 -4.33 5.55 20.36
C GLY A 90 -5.10 6.20 21.50
N VAL A 91 -4.68 7.40 21.88
CA VAL A 91 -5.44 8.26 22.78
C VAL A 91 -6.55 8.93 21.96
N SER A 92 -7.76 8.93 22.51
CA SER A 92 -8.89 9.63 21.87
C SER A 92 -8.82 11.13 22.13
N ASP A 93 -9.00 11.93 21.09
CA ASP A 93 -9.12 13.39 21.17
C ASP A 93 -10.55 13.88 21.49
N ARG A 94 -11.50 12.94 21.55
CA ARG A 94 -12.95 13.20 21.73
C ARG A 94 -13.65 12.10 22.50
N ASP A 95 -14.85 12.42 22.95
CA ASP A 95 -15.81 11.45 23.48
C ASP A 95 -16.42 10.64 22.33
N GLY A 96 -16.78 9.38 22.59
CA GLY A 96 -17.44 8.52 21.59
C GLY A 96 -17.60 7.09 22.09
N SER A 97 -17.81 6.15 21.17
CA SER A 97 -18.02 4.76 21.50
C SER A 97 -17.22 3.82 20.59
N VAL A 98 -16.77 2.69 21.14
CA VAL A 98 -16.05 1.65 20.39
C VAL A 98 -16.69 0.28 20.62
N SER A 99 -16.43 -0.65 19.69
CA SER A 99 -16.92 -2.03 19.83
C SER A 99 -16.29 -2.72 21.06
N LEU A 100 -16.96 -3.74 21.59
CA LEU A 100 -16.56 -4.49 22.78
C LEU A 100 -15.19 -5.16 22.69
N ILE A 101 -14.70 -5.42 21.48
CA ILE A 101 -13.37 -5.99 21.25
C ILE A 101 -12.23 -5.05 21.65
N ASN A 102 -12.50 -3.75 21.78
CA ASN A 102 -11.49 -2.79 22.20
C ASN A 102 -11.40 -2.73 23.73
N ILE A 103 -10.19 -2.50 24.22
CA ILE A 103 -9.93 -2.17 25.61
C ILE A 103 -9.83 -0.65 25.68
N VAL A 104 -10.56 -0.03 26.63
CA VAL A 104 -10.53 1.41 26.89
C VAL A 104 -9.86 1.64 28.22
N LEU A 105 -8.75 2.38 28.22
CA LEU A 105 -7.93 2.66 29.39
C LEU A 105 -8.07 4.12 29.77
N GLN A 106 -8.63 4.39 30.95
CA GLN A 106 -8.67 5.70 31.58
C GLN A 106 -7.34 5.94 32.29
N PRO A 107 -6.56 6.98 31.94
CA PRO A 107 -5.32 7.30 32.64
C PRO A 107 -5.61 7.80 34.05
N ARG A 108 -4.73 7.43 35.01
CA ARG A 108 -4.71 7.98 36.37
C ARG A 108 -3.86 9.25 36.38
N ASN A 109 -3.94 10.02 37.47
CA ASN A 109 -3.18 11.28 37.63
C ASN A 109 -1.63 11.11 37.64
N THR A 110 -1.14 9.89 37.62
CA THR A 110 0.30 9.55 37.61
C THR A 110 0.87 9.35 36.21
N ILE A 111 0.02 9.40 35.16
CA ILE A 111 0.45 9.27 33.77
C ILE A 111 -0.30 10.26 32.87
N ARG A 112 0.43 10.94 32.01
CA ARG A 112 -0.10 11.87 31.04
C ARG A 112 -0.61 11.12 29.79
N ALA A 113 -1.72 11.58 29.22
CA ALA A 113 -2.30 10.96 28.02
C ALA A 113 -1.37 11.06 26.81
N ASP A 114 -0.72 12.22 26.58
CA ASP A 114 0.22 12.47 25.50
C ASP A 114 1.45 11.53 25.57
N PHE A 115 2.08 11.42 26.73
CA PHE A 115 3.17 10.47 26.95
C PHE A 115 2.71 9.01 26.75
N SER A 116 1.54 8.66 27.30
CA SER A 116 1.00 7.30 27.21
C SER A 116 0.72 6.89 25.76
N ASN A 117 0.33 7.83 24.90
CA ASN A 117 0.14 7.56 23.48
C ASN A 117 1.43 7.06 22.82
N TYR A 118 2.55 7.70 23.10
CA TYR A 118 3.86 7.25 22.60
C TYR A 118 4.32 5.93 23.21
N LEU A 119 4.20 5.79 24.54
CA LEU A 119 4.63 4.58 25.24
C LEU A 119 3.84 3.35 24.78
N LEU A 120 2.51 3.42 24.77
CA LEU A 120 1.63 2.28 24.45
C LEU A 120 1.46 2.03 22.93
N LYS A 121 1.91 2.97 22.07
CA LYS A 121 2.05 2.75 20.62
C LYS A 121 3.46 2.38 20.19
N SER A 122 4.42 2.38 21.11
CA SER A 122 5.79 1.98 20.78
C SER A 122 5.84 0.51 20.33
N TYR A 123 6.71 0.22 19.36
CA TYR A 123 6.86 -1.15 18.81
C TYR A 123 7.12 -2.17 19.94
N LYS A 124 8.02 -1.84 20.88
CA LYS A 124 8.35 -2.72 22.01
C LYS A 124 7.16 -3.03 22.91
N PHE A 125 6.31 -2.04 23.21
CA PHE A 125 5.11 -2.27 24.00
C PHE A 125 4.08 -3.09 23.21
N ILE A 126 3.88 -2.82 21.93
CA ILE A 126 2.96 -3.57 21.08
C ILE A 126 3.36 -5.05 21.02
N GLU A 127 4.65 -5.36 20.84
CA GLU A 127 5.14 -6.74 20.87
C GLU A 127 4.88 -7.41 22.22
N GLU A 128 5.18 -6.71 23.32
CA GLU A 128 4.94 -7.23 24.67
C GLU A 128 3.44 -7.42 24.93
N TYR A 129 2.58 -6.51 24.49
CA TYR A 129 1.14 -6.62 24.62
C TYR A 129 0.62 -7.90 23.93
N TYR A 130 1.00 -8.12 22.67
CA TYR A 130 0.57 -9.30 21.95
C TYR A 130 1.21 -10.59 22.46
N ARG A 131 2.43 -10.55 22.97
CA ARG A 131 3.07 -11.71 23.61
C ARG A 131 2.29 -12.22 24.82
N ASN A 132 1.59 -11.35 25.52
CA ASN A 132 0.75 -11.71 26.67
C ASN A 132 -0.66 -12.18 26.30
N GLY A 133 -1.00 -12.23 25.01
CA GLY A 133 -2.30 -12.72 24.55
C GLY A 133 -2.46 -14.24 24.68
N ARG A 134 -3.69 -14.70 24.47
CA ARG A 134 -4.09 -16.11 24.51
C ARG A 134 -4.96 -16.46 23.31
N GLY A 135 -4.82 -17.67 22.79
CA GLY A 135 -5.60 -18.19 21.69
C GLY A 135 -5.07 -19.54 21.23
N ILE A 136 -5.90 -20.33 20.53
CA ILE A 136 -5.53 -21.66 20.04
C ILE A 136 -4.86 -21.57 18.66
N VAL A 137 -5.25 -20.55 17.85
CA VAL A 137 -4.70 -20.28 16.53
C VAL A 137 -4.44 -18.78 16.39
N ALA A 138 -3.54 -18.41 15.47
CA ALA A 138 -3.10 -17.02 15.31
C ALA A 138 -4.26 -16.01 15.09
N ASP A 139 -5.28 -16.39 14.34
CA ASP A 139 -6.45 -15.56 14.04
C ASP A 139 -7.39 -15.33 15.23
N LEU A 140 -7.31 -16.19 16.26
CA LEU A 140 -8.10 -16.12 17.49
C LEU A 140 -7.29 -15.60 18.69
N TRP A 141 -6.04 -15.20 18.46
CA TRP A 141 -5.18 -14.67 19.50
C TRP A 141 -5.70 -13.31 19.98
N THR A 142 -5.96 -13.21 21.28
CA THR A 142 -6.55 -12.02 21.90
C THR A 142 -5.85 -11.68 23.19
N THR A 143 -5.50 -10.43 23.40
CA THR A 143 -4.98 -9.93 24.70
C THR A 143 -6.09 -9.16 25.38
N ARG A 144 -6.62 -9.69 26.48
CA ARG A 144 -7.67 -9.05 27.29
C ARG A 144 -7.05 -8.11 28.31
N TYR A 145 -7.89 -7.28 28.95
CA TYR A 145 -7.40 -6.37 29.99
C TYR A 145 -6.72 -7.10 31.17
N ASP A 146 -7.18 -8.30 31.53
CA ASP A 146 -6.61 -9.07 32.65
C ASP A 146 -5.16 -9.49 32.41
N GLU A 147 -4.78 -9.80 31.17
CA GLU A 147 -3.40 -10.02 30.75
C GLU A 147 -2.66 -8.68 30.63
N MET A 148 -3.27 -7.69 29.97
CA MET A 148 -2.66 -6.38 29.74
C MET A 148 -2.31 -5.64 31.03
N LYS A 149 -3.18 -5.68 32.03
CA LYS A 149 -2.97 -4.97 33.34
C LYS A 149 -1.73 -5.43 34.10
N MET A 150 -1.22 -6.64 33.79
CA MET A 150 -0.04 -7.21 34.43
C MET A 150 1.27 -6.79 33.77
N ILE A 151 1.23 -6.23 32.55
CA ILE A 151 2.41 -5.74 31.85
C ILE A 151 3.06 -4.63 32.70
N LYS A 152 4.36 -4.75 32.92
CA LYS A 152 5.13 -3.74 33.64
C LYS A 152 5.58 -2.64 32.71
N LEU A 153 5.41 -1.39 33.11
CA LEU A 153 5.83 -0.18 32.42
C LEU A 153 6.91 0.53 33.28
N ALA A 154 7.88 1.14 32.61
CA ALA A 154 8.78 2.10 33.23
C ALA A 154 8.25 3.50 32.91
N VAL A 155 7.98 4.28 33.94
CA VAL A 155 7.34 5.60 33.79
C VAL A 155 8.14 6.65 34.56
N PRO A 156 8.52 7.76 33.89
CA PRO A 156 9.20 8.90 34.53
C PRO A 156 8.25 9.76 35.36
N PRO A 157 8.77 10.71 36.14
CA PRO A 157 7.98 11.77 36.76
C PRO A 157 7.16 12.58 35.74
N LEU A 158 6.05 13.20 36.18
CA LEU A 158 5.11 13.90 35.28
C LEU A 158 5.75 15.03 34.44
N GLU A 159 6.71 15.75 35.01
CA GLU A 159 7.44 16.81 34.31
C GLU A 159 8.25 16.23 33.13
N GLU A 160 8.93 15.12 33.38
CA GLU A 160 9.72 14.43 32.36
C GLU A 160 8.83 13.77 31.33
N GLN A 161 7.65 13.24 31.71
CA GLN A 161 6.65 12.77 30.74
C GLN A 161 6.24 13.88 29.75
N SER A 162 6.03 15.11 30.28
CA SER A 162 5.70 16.28 29.49
C SER A 162 6.83 16.66 28.50
N ALA A 163 8.07 16.68 29.01
CA ALA A 163 9.25 16.97 28.18
C ALA A 163 9.42 15.93 27.07
N ILE A 164 9.25 14.64 27.39
CA ILE A 164 9.30 13.54 26.44
C ILE A 164 8.21 13.68 25.37
N ALA A 165 6.96 13.93 25.76
CA ALA A 165 5.86 14.08 24.80
C ALA A 165 6.11 15.26 23.86
N THR A 166 6.47 16.44 24.40
CA THR A 166 6.77 17.64 23.59
C THR A 166 7.93 17.41 22.62
N TYR A 167 8.99 16.75 23.09
CA TYR A 167 10.11 16.38 22.21
C TYR A 167 9.67 15.46 21.09
N LEU A 168 8.93 14.38 21.41
CA LEU A 168 8.45 13.42 20.43
C LEU A 168 7.46 14.03 19.45
N ASP A 169 6.56 14.90 19.89
CA ASP A 169 5.65 15.66 19.00
C ASP A 169 6.46 16.47 17.99
N THR A 170 7.48 17.19 18.43
CA THR A 170 8.33 17.99 17.55
C THR A 170 9.17 17.12 16.61
N ALA A 171 9.79 16.06 17.13
CA ALA A 171 10.67 15.20 16.34
C ALA A 171 9.89 14.37 15.32
N THR A 172 8.74 13.83 15.71
CA THR A 172 7.90 13.02 14.79
C THR A 172 7.23 13.89 13.76
N ALA A 173 6.76 15.11 14.10
CA ALA A 173 6.20 16.05 13.14
C ALA A 173 7.20 16.45 12.05
N LYS A 174 8.47 16.67 12.38
CA LYS A 174 9.53 16.93 11.39
C LYS A 174 9.74 15.74 10.45
N ILE A 175 9.74 14.52 10.99
CA ILE A 175 9.90 13.32 10.17
C ILE A 175 8.68 13.11 9.27
N ASP A 176 7.46 13.29 9.79
CA ASP A 176 6.23 13.16 9.02
C ASP A 176 6.15 14.20 7.89
N ALA A 177 6.57 15.44 8.15
CA ALA A 177 6.67 16.46 7.11
C ALA A 177 7.68 16.08 6.02
N ALA A 178 8.84 15.52 6.40
CA ALA A 178 9.83 15.02 5.44
C ALA A 178 9.27 13.85 4.60
N ILE A 179 8.56 12.89 5.22
CA ILE A 179 7.91 11.79 4.51
C ILE A 179 6.87 12.32 3.52
N ALA A 180 6.03 13.27 3.93
CA ALA A 180 5.03 13.87 3.06
C ALA A 180 5.66 14.60 1.87
N GLN A 181 6.78 15.30 2.07
CA GLN A 181 7.52 15.95 1.00
C GLN A 181 8.13 14.94 0.01
N GLN A 182 8.69 13.83 0.52
CA GLN A 182 9.23 12.77 -0.32
C GLN A 182 8.12 12.08 -1.12
N GLN A 183 6.95 11.83 -0.50
CA GLN A 183 5.80 11.26 -1.22
C GLN A 183 5.33 12.18 -2.35
N LYS A 184 5.23 13.49 -2.10
CA LYS A 184 4.89 14.47 -3.14
C LYS A 184 5.91 14.47 -4.28
N MET A 185 7.20 14.30 -3.97
CA MET A 185 8.24 14.15 -4.98
C MET A 185 8.02 12.94 -5.88
N ILE A 186 7.66 11.79 -5.30
CA ILE A 186 7.32 10.57 -6.06
C ILE A 186 6.14 10.82 -6.99
N ASP A 187 5.10 11.50 -6.50
CA ASP A 187 3.90 11.79 -7.29
C ASP A 187 4.24 12.68 -8.50
N LEU A 188 5.04 13.74 -8.31
CA LEU A 188 5.52 14.61 -9.38
C LEU A 188 6.43 13.90 -10.38
N LEU A 189 7.28 12.99 -9.91
CA LEU A 189 8.13 12.17 -10.79
C LEU A 189 7.30 11.21 -11.65
N ASN A 190 6.25 10.61 -11.09
CA ASN A 190 5.31 9.77 -11.84
C ASN A 190 4.53 10.57 -12.87
N GLU A 191 4.07 11.78 -12.52
CA GLU A 191 3.42 12.70 -13.46
C GLU A 191 4.38 13.07 -14.61
N ARG A 192 5.61 13.46 -14.30
CA ARG A 192 6.64 13.78 -15.31
C ARG A 192 6.89 12.59 -16.23
N LYS A 193 7.02 11.38 -15.69
CA LYS A 193 7.16 10.15 -16.47
C LYS A 193 6.00 9.99 -17.45
N GLN A 194 4.77 10.18 -16.99
CA GLN A 194 3.59 10.07 -17.83
C GLN A 194 3.54 11.14 -18.93
N ILE A 195 3.95 12.37 -18.64
CA ILE A 195 4.06 13.46 -19.63
C ILE A 195 5.07 13.09 -20.74
N ILE A 196 6.24 12.54 -20.36
CA ILE A 196 7.26 12.12 -21.33
C ILE A 196 6.70 11.01 -22.25
N ILE A 197 6.08 9.98 -21.67
CA ILE A 197 5.47 8.89 -22.43
C ILE A 197 4.40 9.44 -23.39
N ASN A 198 3.45 10.18 -22.86
CA ASN A 198 2.32 10.71 -23.62
C ASN A 198 2.79 11.57 -24.80
N ARG A 199 3.72 12.51 -24.54
CA ARG A 199 4.24 13.40 -25.59
C ARG A 199 4.95 12.60 -26.70
N ALA A 200 5.82 11.66 -26.31
CA ALA A 200 6.60 10.89 -27.28
C ALA A 200 5.72 9.99 -28.15
N VAL A 201 4.71 9.32 -27.57
CA VAL A 201 3.82 8.42 -28.32
C VAL A 201 2.71 9.13 -29.09
N THR A 202 2.49 10.45 -28.91
CA THR A 202 1.45 11.20 -29.63
C THR A 202 1.99 12.25 -30.58
N LYS A 203 3.15 12.82 -30.28
CA LYS A 203 3.75 13.93 -31.06
C LYS A 203 5.06 13.54 -31.74
N GLY A 204 5.60 12.35 -31.42
CA GLY A 204 6.91 11.92 -31.90
C GLY A 204 8.05 12.71 -31.26
N LEU A 205 9.25 12.59 -31.84
CA LEU A 205 10.46 13.23 -31.34
C LEU A 205 10.84 14.49 -32.10
N ASN A 206 10.30 14.69 -33.30
CA ASN A 206 10.59 15.85 -34.14
C ASN A 206 9.65 17.03 -33.79
N PRO A 207 10.13 18.12 -33.16
CA PRO A 207 9.29 19.26 -32.79
C PRO A 207 8.78 20.05 -33.97
N ASN A 208 9.37 19.87 -35.17
CA ASN A 208 9.03 20.57 -36.41
C ASN A 208 8.21 19.68 -37.36
N ALA A 209 7.72 18.52 -36.91
CA ALA A 209 6.87 17.66 -37.73
C ALA A 209 5.59 18.39 -38.10
N LYS A 210 5.19 18.28 -39.36
CA LYS A 210 3.84 18.72 -39.75
C LYS A 210 2.80 17.87 -39.05
N MET A 211 1.77 18.52 -38.54
CA MET A 211 0.71 17.89 -37.77
C MET A 211 -0.57 17.83 -38.62
N LYS A 212 -1.40 16.81 -38.35
CA LYS A 212 -2.77 16.68 -38.87
C LYS A 212 -3.72 16.29 -37.75
N ASP A 213 -4.99 16.61 -37.93
CA ASP A 213 -6.04 16.10 -37.02
C ASP A 213 -6.07 14.56 -37.12
N SER A 214 -6.08 13.93 -35.95
CA SER A 214 -6.16 12.46 -35.82
C SER A 214 -7.51 11.90 -36.26
N GLY A 215 -8.54 12.73 -36.36
CA GLY A 215 -9.94 12.31 -36.54
C GLY A 215 -10.58 11.73 -35.29
N VAL A 216 -9.90 11.85 -34.14
CA VAL A 216 -10.37 11.41 -32.83
C VAL A 216 -10.21 12.58 -31.86
N GLU A 217 -11.32 13.21 -31.45
CA GLU A 217 -11.39 14.48 -30.74
C GLU A 217 -10.41 14.58 -29.55
N TRP A 218 -10.38 13.58 -28.69
CA TRP A 218 -9.56 13.57 -27.47
C TRP A 218 -8.07 13.23 -27.72
N ILE A 219 -7.69 12.71 -28.90
CA ILE A 219 -6.26 12.54 -29.28
C ILE A 219 -5.71 13.85 -29.83
N GLY A 220 -6.54 14.61 -30.54
CA GLY A 220 -6.17 15.86 -31.19
C GLY A 220 -5.21 15.65 -32.37
N GLU A 221 -4.23 16.54 -32.53
CA GLU A 221 -3.27 16.49 -33.64
C GLU A 221 -2.17 15.45 -33.43
N VAL A 222 -1.75 14.82 -34.53
CA VAL A 222 -0.65 13.84 -34.59
C VAL A 222 0.25 14.17 -35.79
N PRO A 223 1.50 13.67 -35.84
CA PRO A 223 2.36 13.85 -37.02
C PRO A 223 1.66 13.40 -38.31
N GLU A 224 1.76 14.20 -39.38
CA GLU A 224 1.01 14.02 -40.64
C GLU A 224 1.23 12.64 -41.25
N HIS A 225 2.43 12.09 -41.14
CA HIS A 225 2.83 10.81 -41.68
C HIS A 225 2.43 9.61 -40.80
N TRP A 226 1.89 9.84 -39.57
CA TRP A 226 1.41 8.73 -38.75
C TRP A 226 0.02 8.26 -39.14
N GLU A 227 -0.25 7.00 -38.90
CA GLU A 227 -1.56 6.41 -39.11
C GLU A 227 -2.31 6.29 -37.78
N VAL A 228 -3.61 6.58 -37.81
CA VAL A 228 -4.55 6.27 -36.75
C VAL A 228 -5.27 4.99 -37.11
N ARG A 229 -5.07 3.94 -36.33
CA ARG A 229 -5.65 2.62 -36.61
C ARG A 229 -6.29 2.03 -35.37
N LYS A 230 -7.08 0.97 -35.55
CA LYS A 230 -7.56 0.18 -34.41
C LYS A 230 -6.44 -0.72 -33.88
N LEU A 231 -6.40 -0.91 -32.55
CA LEU A 231 -5.36 -1.65 -31.85
C LEU A 231 -5.14 -3.05 -32.43
N LYS A 232 -6.21 -3.74 -32.85
CA LYS A 232 -6.13 -5.07 -33.52
C LYS A 232 -5.20 -5.13 -34.74
N HIS A 233 -4.93 -4.01 -35.37
CA HIS A 233 -4.06 -3.98 -36.57
C HIS A 233 -2.57 -3.94 -36.24
N MET A 234 -2.20 -3.73 -34.95
CA MET A 234 -0.82 -3.70 -34.46
C MET A 234 -0.34 -5.03 -33.89
N PHE A 235 -1.28 -5.92 -33.60
CA PHE A 235 -0.98 -7.20 -32.96
C PHE A 235 -1.34 -8.36 -33.89
N SER A 236 -0.50 -9.39 -33.90
CA SER A 236 -0.77 -10.65 -34.62
C SER A 236 -1.75 -11.52 -33.83
N ARG A 237 -1.83 -11.34 -32.51
CA ARG A 237 -2.74 -12.03 -31.62
C ARG A 237 -3.14 -11.12 -30.44
N ILE A 238 -4.42 -11.11 -30.12
CA ILE A 238 -4.97 -10.54 -28.88
C ILE A 238 -5.89 -11.60 -28.30
N ALA A 239 -5.51 -12.20 -27.20
CA ALA A 239 -6.25 -13.25 -26.50
C ALA A 239 -6.16 -13.01 -24.98
N ASP A 240 -7.05 -13.59 -24.21
CA ASP A 240 -6.94 -13.66 -22.77
C ASP A 240 -6.54 -15.08 -22.33
N GLY A 241 -6.28 -15.23 -21.03
CA GLY A 241 -5.97 -16.50 -20.43
C GLY A 241 -7.23 -17.34 -20.17
N THR A 242 -7.06 -18.38 -19.37
CA THR A 242 -8.13 -19.33 -19.08
C THR A 242 -9.24 -18.73 -18.22
N HIS A 243 -10.48 -19.11 -18.51
CA HIS A 243 -11.64 -18.84 -17.64
C HIS A 243 -11.86 -19.93 -16.59
N PHE A 244 -11.11 -21.00 -16.67
CA PHE A 244 -11.07 -22.06 -15.66
C PHE A 244 -9.94 -21.79 -14.66
N SER A 245 -10.22 -21.93 -13.38
CA SER A 245 -9.23 -21.79 -12.31
C SER A 245 -8.72 -23.18 -11.91
N PRO A 246 -7.51 -23.58 -12.34
CA PRO A 246 -6.92 -24.85 -11.94
C PRO A 246 -6.60 -24.84 -10.43
N GLN A 247 -6.41 -26.03 -9.86
CA GLN A 247 -5.94 -26.16 -8.48
C GLN A 247 -4.49 -25.66 -8.38
N THR A 248 -4.25 -24.84 -7.37
CA THR A 248 -2.90 -24.34 -7.09
C THR A 248 -2.07 -25.37 -6.34
N THR A 249 -0.79 -25.41 -6.66
CA THR A 249 0.21 -26.30 -6.08
C THR A 249 1.38 -25.50 -5.52
N ASP A 250 2.16 -26.07 -4.61
CA ASP A 250 3.36 -25.40 -4.06
C ASP A 250 4.49 -25.36 -5.06
N GLU A 251 4.55 -26.34 -5.96
CA GLU A 251 5.54 -26.45 -7.02
C GLU A 251 4.87 -26.56 -8.39
N GLY A 252 5.60 -26.20 -9.48
CA GLY A 252 5.11 -26.30 -10.84
C GLY A 252 5.24 -24.99 -11.61
N TYR A 253 4.34 -24.77 -12.58
CA TYR A 253 4.39 -23.66 -13.52
C TYR A 253 3.62 -22.43 -13.02
N PRO A 254 4.17 -21.21 -13.17
CA PRO A 254 3.49 -19.99 -12.78
C PRO A 254 2.15 -19.79 -13.52
N TYR A 255 1.14 -19.41 -12.76
CA TYR A 255 -0.20 -19.09 -13.20
C TYR A 255 -0.50 -17.61 -12.97
N ILE A 256 -0.36 -16.83 -14.04
CA ILE A 256 -0.35 -15.36 -14.01
C ILE A 256 -1.76 -14.81 -13.86
N THR A 257 -1.94 -13.94 -12.88
CA THR A 257 -3.18 -13.21 -12.59
C THR A 257 -2.97 -11.70 -12.70
N ALA A 258 -4.02 -10.91 -12.50
CA ALA A 258 -3.94 -9.46 -12.51
C ALA A 258 -2.95 -8.88 -11.48
N THR A 259 -2.72 -9.57 -10.37
CA THR A 259 -1.79 -9.12 -9.31
C THR A 259 -0.33 -9.34 -9.65
N ASP A 260 -0.04 -10.24 -10.58
CA ASP A 260 1.32 -10.61 -10.95
C ASP A 260 1.91 -9.69 -12.05
N VAL A 261 1.07 -8.93 -12.76
CA VAL A 261 1.52 -7.89 -13.71
C VAL A 261 1.85 -6.63 -12.92
N ASP A 262 3.14 -6.25 -12.85
CA ASP A 262 3.62 -5.17 -11.97
C ASP A 262 3.82 -3.80 -12.64
N GLY A 263 3.48 -3.68 -13.91
CA GLY A 263 3.67 -2.46 -14.69
C GLY A 263 5.01 -2.40 -15.45
N LYS A 264 5.95 -3.31 -15.19
CA LYS A 264 7.17 -3.52 -15.99
C LYS A 264 7.10 -4.84 -16.75
N GLY A 265 6.67 -5.89 -16.06
CA GLY A 265 6.58 -7.23 -16.58
C GLY A 265 5.71 -8.12 -15.71
N ILE A 266 6.26 -9.24 -15.28
CA ILE A 266 5.63 -10.21 -14.39
C ILE A 266 6.46 -10.32 -13.12
N ASN A 267 5.82 -10.16 -11.97
CA ASN A 267 6.42 -10.44 -10.67
C ASN A 267 6.09 -11.87 -10.24
N TYR A 268 7.06 -12.74 -10.31
CA TYR A 268 6.90 -14.17 -9.98
C TYR A 268 7.02 -14.50 -8.49
N GLN A 269 7.34 -13.55 -7.61
CA GLN A 269 7.64 -13.83 -6.19
C GLN A 269 6.51 -14.51 -5.43
N ASN A 270 5.26 -14.09 -5.71
CA ASN A 270 4.07 -14.63 -5.03
C ASN A 270 3.07 -15.24 -6.02
N THR A 271 3.51 -15.51 -7.26
CA THR A 271 2.67 -16.08 -8.30
C THR A 271 2.27 -17.49 -7.91
N LYS A 272 0.99 -17.78 -8.01
CA LYS A 272 0.45 -19.12 -7.83
C LYS A 272 1.03 -20.07 -8.86
N LYS A 273 1.20 -21.33 -8.50
CA LYS A 273 1.68 -22.38 -9.40
C LYS A 273 0.60 -23.42 -9.64
N ILE A 274 0.72 -24.12 -10.75
CA ILE A 274 -0.19 -25.21 -11.17
C ILE A 274 0.62 -26.43 -11.60
N SER A 275 -0.04 -27.59 -11.64
CA SER A 275 0.56 -28.84 -12.05
C SER A 275 1.02 -28.80 -13.52
N SER A 276 1.99 -29.67 -13.90
CA SER A 276 2.42 -29.84 -15.29
C SER A 276 1.27 -30.23 -16.20
N LYS A 277 0.36 -31.09 -15.72
CA LYS A 277 -0.82 -31.53 -16.48
C LYS A 277 -1.75 -30.37 -16.81
N ASP A 278 -2.05 -29.51 -15.82
CA ASP A 278 -2.89 -28.32 -16.04
C ASP A 278 -2.19 -27.32 -16.95
N TYR A 279 -0.88 -27.14 -16.75
CA TYR A 279 -0.08 -26.26 -17.62
C TYR A 279 -0.15 -26.71 -19.07
N GLU A 280 0.11 -27.99 -19.40
CA GLU A 280 0.02 -28.52 -20.76
C GLU A 280 -1.37 -28.32 -21.36
N THR A 281 -2.43 -28.60 -20.60
CA THR A 281 -3.81 -28.39 -21.01
C THR A 281 -4.08 -26.95 -21.36
N LEU A 282 -3.61 -26.00 -20.54
CA LEU A 282 -3.80 -24.57 -20.77
C LEU A 282 -2.93 -24.04 -21.91
N VAL A 283 -1.75 -24.61 -22.12
CA VAL A 283 -0.92 -24.30 -23.31
C VAL A 283 -1.64 -24.70 -24.59
N MET A 284 -2.23 -25.91 -24.64
CA MET A 284 -3.03 -26.37 -25.79
C MET A 284 -4.25 -25.48 -26.03
N SER A 285 -4.84 -24.94 -24.96
CA SER A 285 -5.95 -23.97 -25.04
C SER A 285 -5.50 -22.55 -25.41
N GLY A 286 -4.20 -22.35 -25.64
CA GLY A 286 -3.65 -21.07 -26.06
C GLY A 286 -3.48 -20.04 -24.94
N CYS A 287 -3.40 -20.44 -23.67
CA CYS A 287 -3.25 -19.55 -22.51
C CYS A 287 -1.79 -19.27 -22.13
N LYS A 288 -0.79 -19.83 -22.86
CA LYS A 288 0.63 -19.57 -22.64
C LYS A 288 0.98 -18.13 -23.03
N ALA A 289 1.68 -17.45 -22.14
CA ALA A 289 2.30 -16.17 -22.41
C ALA A 289 3.73 -16.35 -22.92
N TYR A 290 4.07 -15.69 -24.00
CA TYR A 290 5.37 -15.80 -24.66
C TYR A 290 6.22 -14.55 -24.46
N LYS A 291 7.54 -14.70 -24.48
CA LYS A 291 8.47 -13.57 -24.52
C LYS A 291 8.15 -12.62 -25.68
N GLY A 292 8.22 -11.32 -25.41
CA GLY A 292 7.82 -10.26 -26.35
C GLY A 292 6.32 -9.99 -26.39
N GLU A 293 5.48 -10.76 -25.68
CA GLU A 293 4.06 -10.41 -25.53
C GLU A 293 3.86 -9.36 -24.46
N ILE A 294 2.93 -8.45 -24.74
CA ILE A 294 2.50 -7.42 -23.80
C ILE A 294 1.30 -7.96 -23.03
N LEU A 295 1.37 -7.87 -21.72
CA LEU A 295 0.32 -8.29 -20.81
C LEU A 295 -0.48 -7.07 -20.35
N LEU A 296 -1.78 -7.09 -20.52
CA LEU A 296 -2.68 -6.02 -20.08
C LEU A 296 -3.73 -6.60 -19.13
N VAL A 297 -3.77 -6.05 -17.92
CA VAL A 297 -4.81 -6.41 -16.95
C VAL A 297 -6.14 -5.86 -17.41
N LYS A 298 -7.12 -6.73 -17.63
CA LYS A 298 -8.43 -6.35 -18.16
C LYS A 298 -9.59 -6.46 -17.14
N ASP A 299 -9.36 -7.09 -16.00
CA ASP A 299 -10.37 -7.29 -14.96
C ASP A 299 -9.79 -6.96 -13.56
N GLY A 300 -10.56 -6.29 -12.71
CA GLY A 300 -10.25 -6.03 -11.30
C GLY A 300 -9.69 -4.64 -11.03
N ALA A 301 -9.26 -4.40 -9.79
CA ALA A 301 -8.82 -3.09 -9.30
C ALA A 301 -7.59 -2.50 -10.04
N THR A 302 -6.83 -3.34 -10.74
CA THR A 302 -5.64 -2.92 -11.50
C THR A 302 -5.86 -2.96 -13.01
N THR A 303 -7.10 -2.93 -13.45
CA THR A 303 -7.46 -2.87 -14.88
C THR A 303 -6.75 -1.71 -15.58
N GLY A 304 -6.17 -1.98 -16.75
CA GLY A 304 -5.32 -1.03 -17.48
C GLY A 304 -3.83 -1.15 -17.20
N ARG A 305 -3.39 -1.91 -16.17
CA ARG A 305 -1.96 -2.13 -15.93
C ARG A 305 -1.34 -2.93 -17.06
N VAL A 306 -0.15 -2.50 -17.51
CA VAL A 306 0.55 -3.07 -18.67
C VAL A 306 1.95 -3.49 -18.28
N GLY A 307 2.37 -4.69 -18.66
CA GLY A 307 3.74 -5.19 -18.53
C GLY A 307 4.22 -5.89 -19.80
N LEU A 308 5.52 -5.89 -20.05
CA LEU A 308 6.15 -6.64 -21.15
C LEU A 308 6.79 -7.92 -20.61
N LYS A 309 6.48 -9.06 -21.18
CA LYS A 309 7.16 -10.31 -20.84
C LYS A 309 8.51 -10.37 -21.53
N THR A 310 9.58 -10.15 -20.77
CA THR A 310 10.97 -10.12 -21.30
C THR A 310 11.75 -11.38 -21.02
N ASP A 311 11.27 -12.25 -20.15
CA ASP A 311 11.88 -13.50 -19.73
C ASP A 311 11.36 -14.72 -20.54
N ASP A 312 12.05 -15.84 -20.39
CA ASP A 312 11.71 -17.11 -21.00
C ASP A 312 11.03 -18.09 -20.04
N VAL A 313 10.53 -17.62 -18.89
CA VAL A 313 9.83 -18.45 -17.89
C VAL A 313 8.52 -18.96 -18.51
N ASP A 314 8.35 -20.26 -18.50
CA ASP A 314 7.13 -20.90 -18.94
C ASP A 314 5.96 -20.63 -17.97
N CYS A 315 4.93 -19.96 -18.46
CA CYS A 315 3.76 -19.58 -17.65
C CYS A 315 2.49 -19.52 -18.50
N VAL A 316 1.34 -19.60 -17.82
CA VAL A 316 0.02 -19.42 -18.43
C VAL A 316 -0.75 -18.32 -17.70
N ALA A 317 -1.69 -17.67 -18.38
CA ALA A 317 -2.44 -16.55 -17.85
C ALA A 317 -3.90 -16.90 -17.50
N LEU A 318 -4.44 -16.22 -16.48
CA LEU A 318 -5.87 -16.20 -16.17
C LEU A 318 -6.59 -15.22 -17.10
N SER A 319 -7.89 -15.39 -17.27
CA SER A 319 -8.75 -14.51 -18.09
C SER A 319 -8.73 -13.03 -17.70
N SER A 320 -8.26 -12.68 -16.50
CA SER A 320 -8.06 -11.29 -16.06
C SER A 320 -6.90 -10.58 -16.78
N VAL A 321 -6.06 -11.33 -17.51
CA VAL A 321 -4.90 -10.81 -18.24
C VAL A 321 -5.07 -11.07 -19.72
N ALA A 322 -5.04 -10.01 -20.54
CA ALA A 322 -4.94 -10.09 -21.98
C ALA A 322 -3.47 -10.19 -22.41
N MET A 323 -3.19 -11.09 -23.33
CA MET A 323 -1.89 -11.31 -23.96
C MET A 323 -1.93 -10.74 -25.39
N LEU A 324 -1.09 -9.75 -25.64
CA LEU A 324 -1.03 -9.04 -26.92
C LEU A 324 0.32 -9.32 -27.57
N ARG A 325 0.30 -10.08 -28.67
CA ARG A 325 1.52 -10.39 -29.44
C ARG A 325 1.71 -9.35 -30.54
N PRO A 326 2.77 -8.52 -30.49
CA PRO A 326 3.07 -7.57 -31.55
C PRO A 326 3.24 -8.24 -32.89
N LYS A 327 3.02 -7.49 -33.99
CA LYS A 327 3.44 -7.91 -35.34
C LYS A 327 4.96 -7.79 -35.46
N LYS A 328 5.55 -8.51 -36.43
CA LYS A 328 7.02 -8.54 -36.64
C LYS A 328 7.62 -7.18 -37.00
N ASP A 329 6.84 -6.31 -37.62
CA ASP A 329 7.16 -4.94 -38.03
C ASP A 329 6.79 -3.89 -37.00
N SER A 330 6.61 -4.29 -35.73
CA SER A 330 6.25 -3.41 -34.65
C SER A 330 7.20 -3.56 -33.46
N SER A 331 7.58 -2.44 -32.84
CA SER A 331 8.37 -2.44 -31.60
C SER A 331 7.49 -2.77 -30.40
N GLU A 332 7.78 -3.89 -29.72
CA GLU A 332 7.06 -4.28 -28.50
C GLU A 332 7.16 -3.23 -27.39
N LEU A 333 8.31 -2.57 -27.25
CA LEU A 333 8.51 -1.49 -26.28
C LEU A 333 7.64 -0.27 -26.59
N PHE A 334 7.60 0.16 -27.88
CA PHE A 334 6.72 1.24 -28.28
C PHE A 334 5.25 0.91 -27.99
N LEU A 335 4.80 -0.27 -28.38
CA LEU A 335 3.42 -0.70 -28.15
C LEU A 335 3.09 -0.81 -26.66
N MET A 336 4.05 -1.24 -25.82
CA MET A 336 3.89 -1.21 -24.37
C MET A 336 3.68 0.22 -23.87
N TYR A 337 4.48 1.21 -24.33
CA TYR A 337 4.31 2.62 -23.93
C TYR A 337 3.03 3.23 -24.48
N LEU A 338 2.64 2.88 -25.70
CA LEU A 338 1.36 3.28 -26.27
C LEU A 338 0.19 2.78 -25.41
N LEU A 339 0.23 1.52 -24.97
CA LEU A 339 -0.79 0.97 -24.07
C LEU A 339 -0.81 1.63 -22.69
N LYS A 340 0.32 2.15 -22.21
CA LYS A 340 0.44 2.92 -20.96
C LYS A 340 0.07 4.40 -21.13
N SER A 341 -0.03 4.90 -22.33
CA SER A 341 -0.35 6.30 -22.59
C SER A 341 -1.83 6.62 -22.39
N PHE A 342 -2.13 7.91 -22.24
CA PHE A 342 -3.51 8.35 -22.13
C PHE A 342 -4.35 7.93 -23.35
N VAL A 343 -3.75 7.79 -24.54
CA VAL A 343 -4.43 7.35 -25.78
C VAL A 343 -5.22 6.06 -25.56
N ILE A 344 -4.67 5.11 -24.82
CA ILE A 344 -5.34 3.84 -24.56
C ILE A 344 -6.01 3.85 -23.18
N GLN A 345 -5.40 4.47 -22.16
CA GLN A 345 -5.92 4.45 -20.79
C GLN A 345 -7.27 5.16 -20.66
N GLU A 346 -7.51 6.27 -21.39
CA GLU A 346 -8.81 6.93 -21.42
C GLU A 346 -9.89 6.03 -22.02
N GLN A 347 -9.60 5.35 -23.12
CA GLN A 347 -10.54 4.39 -23.72
C GLN A 347 -10.86 3.22 -22.78
N ILE A 348 -9.86 2.78 -21.99
CA ILE A 348 -10.06 1.79 -20.93
C ILE A 348 -11.02 2.35 -19.90
N PHE A 349 -10.74 3.54 -19.38
CA PHE A 349 -11.54 4.20 -18.34
C PHE A 349 -12.99 4.42 -18.77
N GLU A 350 -13.21 4.99 -19.97
CA GLU A 350 -14.53 5.20 -20.54
C GLU A 350 -15.30 3.88 -20.74
N SER A 351 -14.60 2.82 -21.14
CA SER A 351 -15.23 1.51 -21.37
C SER A 351 -15.73 0.85 -20.07
N MET A 352 -15.25 1.30 -18.91
CA MET A 352 -15.61 0.79 -17.59
C MET A 352 -16.67 1.64 -16.88
N ALA A 353 -16.99 2.82 -17.40
CA ALA A 353 -17.94 3.75 -16.79
C ALA A 353 -19.29 3.05 -16.53
N GLY A 354 -19.78 3.15 -15.27
CA GLY A 354 -21.04 2.53 -14.84
C GLY A 354 -20.98 1.04 -14.48
N ALA A 355 -19.83 0.39 -14.55
CA ALA A 355 -19.67 -1.02 -14.16
C ALA A 355 -19.35 -1.17 -12.67
N ALA A 356 -20.04 -2.07 -11.97
CA ALA A 356 -19.78 -2.37 -10.56
C ALA A 356 -18.37 -2.97 -10.31
N MET A 357 -17.82 -3.70 -11.30
CA MET A 357 -16.43 -4.16 -11.32
C MET A 357 -15.72 -3.69 -12.59
N PRO A 358 -14.53 -3.07 -12.47
CA PRO A 358 -13.76 -2.66 -13.63
C PRO A 358 -13.43 -3.87 -14.53
N ARG A 359 -13.92 -3.81 -15.78
CA ARG A 359 -13.68 -4.89 -16.75
C ARG A 359 -13.69 -4.38 -18.18
N ILE A 360 -12.73 -4.88 -18.98
CA ILE A 360 -12.64 -4.63 -20.42
C ILE A 360 -12.81 -5.94 -21.18
N THR A 361 -13.65 -5.95 -22.19
CA THR A 361 -13.76 -7.10 -23.10
C THR A 361 -12.69 -7.03 -24.19
N LEU A 362 -12.24 -8.20 -24.68
CA LEU A 362 -11.31 -8.24 -25.82
C LEU A 362 -11.87 -7.55 -27.07
N VAL A 363 -13.20 -7.58 -27.26
CA VAL A 363 -13.86 -6.91 -28.39
C VAL A 363 -13.69 -5.39 -28.31
N LYS A 364 -13.88 -4.80 -27.12
CA LYS A 364 -13.63 -3.36 -26.90
C LYS A 364 -12.15 -3.04 -27.10
N LEU A 365 -11.25 -3.78 -26.45
CA LEU A 365 -9.81 -3.58 -26.55
C LEU A 365 -9.31 -3.62 -28.01
N LYS A 366 -9.74 -4.60 -28.79
CA LYS A 366 -9.38 -4.74 -30.21
C LYS A 366 -9.79 -3.54 -31.07
N ASN A 367 -10.81 -2.80 -30.65
CA ASN A 367 -11.38 -1.68 -31.41
C ASN A 367 -10.91 -0.30 -30.90
N PHE A 368 -10.08 -0.23 -29.86
CA PHE A 368 -9.49 1.04 -29.42
C PHE A 368 -8.66 1.67 -30.52
N PHE A 369 -8.74 3.00 -30.61
CA PHE A 369 -7.88 3.78 -31.51
C PHE A 369 -6.46 3.83 -30.97
N ALA A 370 -5.51 3.73 -31.87
CA ALA A 370 -4.10 3.70 -31.57
C ALA A 370 -3.28 4.40 -32.66
N LEU A 371 -2.12 4.91 -32.30
CA LEU A 371 -1.23 5.66 -33.18
C LEU A 371 -0.11 4.74 -33.68
N LEU A 372 0.10 4.74 -34.98
CA LEU A 372 1.08 3.87 -35.64
C LEU A 372 2.11 4.71 -36.41
N PRO A 373 3.24 5.05 -35.80
CA PRO A 373 4.41 5.59 -36.50
C PRO A 373 5.08 4.52 -37.39
N PRO A 374 5.93 4.92 -38.36
CA PRO A 374 6.83 3.98 -39.03
C PRO A 374 7.70 3.19 -38.05
N GLU A 375 8.06 1.95 -38.41
CA GLU A 375 8.79 1.02 -37.50
C GLU A 375 10.07 1.62 -36.89
N ASN A 376 10.88 2.29 -37.73
CA ASN A 376 12.11 2.93 -37.21
C ASN A 376 11.80 4.02 -36.17
N GLU A 377 10.76 4.83 -36.41
CA GLU A 377 10.35 5.86 -35.48
C GLU A 377 9.78 5.26 -34.18
N GLN A 378 9.07 4.13 -34.26
CA GLN A 378 8.64 3.38 -33.05
C GLN A 378 9.83 3.02 -32.16
N LYS A 379 10.92 2.49 -32.77
CA LYS A 379 12.15 2.12 -32.04
C LYS A 379 12.83 3.33 -31.42
N ASP A 380 12.92 4.43 -32.20
CA ASP A 380 13.52 5.67 -31.70
C ASP A 380 12.73 6.27 -30.54
N ILE A 381 11.40 6.29 -30.64
CA ILE A 381 10.51 6.75 -29.57
C ILE A 381 10.67 5.87 -28.33
N ALA A 382 10.66 4.54 -28.48
CA ALA A 382 10.83 3.62 -27.36
C ALA A 382 12.18 3.83 -26.65
N ASN A 383 13.27 3.92 -27.41
CA ASN A 383 14.61 4.17 -26.87
C ASN A 383 14.71 5.55 -26.17
N TYR A 384 14.08 6.57 -26.73
CA TYR A 384 14.01 7.88 -26.11
C TYR A 384 13.28 7.82 -24.77
N ILE A 385 12.10 7.17 -24.74
CA ILE A 385 11.33 7.04 -23.51
C ILE A 385 12.16 6.30 -22.44
N GLU A 386 12.75 5.13 -22.78
CA GLU A 386 13.62 4.38 -21.84
C GLU A 386 14.73 5.26 -21.26
N LYS A 387 15.43 5.97 -22.12
CA LYS A 387 16.52 6.89 -21.71
C LYS A 387 16.03 7.98 -20.76
N MET A 388 14.87 8.54 -21.01
CA MET A 388 14.31 9.65 -20.23
C MET A 388 13.68 9.21 -18.92
N ILE A 389 13.06 8.03 -18.88
CA ILE A 389 12.37 7.57 -17.66
C ILE A 389 13.30 6.81 -16.71
N PHE A 390 14.39 6.21 -17.19
CA PHE A 390 15.33 5.46 -16.34
C PHE A 390 15.81 6.27 -15.13
N PRO A 391 16.35 7.52 -15.28
CA PRO A 391 16.76 8.29 -14.11
C PRO A 391 15.59 8.68 -13.19
N ILE A 392 14.38 8.83 -13.73
CA ILE A 392 13.18 9.10 -12.94
C ILE A 392 12.81 7.89 -12.08
N GLU A 393 12.86 6.68 -12.65
CA GLU A 393 12.58 5.44 -11.93
C GLU A 393 13.60 5.17 -10.82
N GLU A 394 14.88 5.42 -11.07
CA GLU A 394 15.92 5.33 -10.04
C GLU A 394 15.70 6.37 -8.92
N ALA A 395 15.31 7.60 -9.27
CA ALA A 395 14.98 8.63 -8.28
C ALA A 395 13.78 8.22 -7.42
N ILE A 396 12.71 7.66 -8.02
CA ILE A 396 11.54 7.13 -7.29
C ILE A 396 11.97 6.01 -6.33
N LYS A 397 12.80 5.09 -6.77
CA LYS A 397 13.31 3.97 -5.95
C LYS A 397 14.13 4.48 -4.75
N ILE A 398 15.04 5.41 -4.97
CA ILE A 398 15.85 6.04 -3.92
C ILE A 398 14.94 6.77 -2.91
N THR A 399 14.01 7.58 -3.40
CA THR A 399 13.06 8.34 -2.56
C THR A 399 12.17 7.41 -1.73
N SER A 400 11.69 6.30 -2.31
CA SER A 400 10.91 5.29 -1.59
C SER A 400 11.73 4.63 -0.47
N SER A 401 13.00 4.34 -0.72
CA SER A 401 13.92 3.81 0.29
C SER A 401 14.17 4.83 1.42
N GLN A 402 14.29 6.12 1.09
CA GLN A 402 14.42 7.18 2.09
C GLN A 402 13.18 7.29 2.98
N ILE A 403 11.97 7.16 2.42
CA ILE A 403 10.72 7.12 3.21
C ILE A 403 10.77 5.96 4.21
N SER A 404 11.15 4.76 3.77
CA SER A 404 11.26 3.59 4.65
C SER A 404 12.25 3.81 5.80
N LEU A 405 13.41 4.39 5.52
CA LEU A 405 14.41 4.74 6.53
C LEU A 405 13.92 5.81 7.52
N LEU A 406 13.17 6.81 7.04
CA LEU A 406 12.56 7.82 7.91
C LEU A 406 11.50 7.22 8.84
N GLN A 407 10.68 6.28 8.34
CA GLN A 407 9.70 5.55 9.14
C GLN A 407 10.39 4.70 10.22
N GLU A 408 11.45 3.98 9.87
CA GLU A 408 12.26 3.21 10.81
C GLU A 408 12.88 4.12 11.88
N ARG A 409 13.51 5.23 11.46
CA ARG A 409 14.09 6.22 12.37
C ARG A 409 13.05 6.78 13.35
N LYS A 410 11.85 7.06 12.88
CA LYS A 410 10.73 7.50 13.74
C LYS A 410 10.44 6.48 14.82
N GLN A 411 10.35 5.21 14.46
CA GLN A 411 10.10 4.13 15.42
C GLN A 411 11.25 3.97 16.45
N ILE A 412 12.50 4.08 16.00
CA ILE A 412 13.67 4.01 16.86
C ILE A 412 13.64 5.15 17.89
N ILE A 413 13.46 6.40 17.43
CA ILE A 413 13.41 7.56 18.32
C ILE A 413 12.31 7.40 19.39
N ILE A 414 11.09 7.02 18.97
CA ILE A 414 9.98 6.79 19.89
C ILE A 414 10.39 5.72 20.91
N ASN A 415 10.84 4.54 20.47
CA ASN A 415 11.19 3.44 21.36
C ASN A 415 12.30 3.81 22.35
N GLU A 416 13.36 4.46 21.89
CA GLU A 416 14.50 4.83 22.76
C GLU A 416 14.11 5.86 23.80
N VAL A 417 13.33 6.86 23.43
CA VAL A 417 12.90 7.93 24.33
C VAL A 417 11.90 7.41 25.37
N VAL A 418 10.83 6.69 24.95
CA VAL A 418 9.81 6.20 25.90
C VAL A 418 10.28 5.04 26.78
N THR A 419 11.40 4.41 26.44
CA THR A 419 12.01 3.37 27.29
C THR A 419 13.22 3.89 28.08
N GLY A 420 13.49 5.20 28.05
CA GLY A 420 14.54 5.84 28.81
C GLY A 420 15.96 5.53 28.34
N LYS A 421 16.16 5.10 27.09
CA LYS A 421 17.51 4.87 26.54
C LYS A 421 18.22 6.19 26.22
N VAL A 422 17.43 7.22 25.94
CA VAL A 422 17.88 8.54 25.55
C VAL A 422 17.15 9.59 26.39
N ARG A 423 17.94 10.52 26.94
CA ARG A 423 17.45 11.69 27.66
C ARG A 423 17.00 12.77 26.67
N VAL A 424 15.85 13.36 26.93
CA VAL A 424 15.37 14.55 26.23
C VAL A 424 15.48 15.74 27.19
N GLY A 425 16.17 16.72 26.76
CA GLY A 425 16.40 18.07 27.19
C GLY A 425 16.42 18.50 28.52
#